data_c8d0ee289685ddb3cb8257160f8dc42d
#
_entry.id   c8d0ee289685ddb3cb8257160f8dc42d
#
_cell.length_a   1.000
_cell.length_b   1.000
_cell.length_c   1.000
_cell.angle_alpha   90.00
_cell.angle_beta   90.00
_cell.angle_gamma   90.00
#
_symmetry.space_group_name_H-M   'P 1'
#
loop_
_entity.id
_entity.type
_entity.pdbx_description
1 polymer ?
#
loop_
_entity_poly.entity_id
_entity_poly.type
_entity_poly.pdbx_seq_one_letter_code
_entity_poly.pdbx_strand_id
1 'polypeptide(L)'
;MCPAKLKDEDVYYTKENVSLTEYKIHKYVYNLHIVNIPKIKSYNKETKQLKMVRVGTMSISDYYGESAENIDDELFTKIRNMIQTLYDHDILYVDITGYNFIENDKKLWIIDFEHAIYNHPRKTDEFVEKFLEGHNGWNPEFL
;
A
#
# COMPACT_ATOMS: atom_id res chain seq x y z
N MET A 1 -26.66 -14.59 -24.72
CA MET A 1 -25.64 -13.54 -24.89
C MET A 1 -24.48 -13.79 -23.97
N CYS A 2 -23.29 -13.96 -24.51
CA CYS A 2 -22.09 -14.16 -23.71
C CYS A 2 -21.59 -12.80 -23.17
N PRO A 3 -21.24 -12.69 -21.87
CA PRO A 3 -20.64 -11.46 -21.38
C PRO A 3 -19.30 -11.19 -22.10
N ALA A 4 -18.98 -9.93 -22.28
CA ALA A 4 -17.71 -9.53 -22.87
C ALA A 4 -16.56 -10.08 -22.03
N LYS A 5 -15.53 -10.64 -22.68
CA LYS A 5 -14.35 -11.15 -22.00
C LYS A 5 -13.55 -9.98 -21.42
N LEU A 6 -13.25 -10.02 -20.12
CA LEU A 6 -12.42 -9.02 -19.47
C LEU A 6 -11.00 -9.09 -20.02
N LYS A 7 -10.41 -7.92 -20.26
CA LYS A 7 -9.01 -7.82 -20.65
C LYS A 7 -8.11 -8.04 -19.42
N ASP A 8 -6.89 -8.54 -19.62
CA ASP A 8 -5.91 -8.72 -18.56
C ASP A 8 -5.71 -7.43 -17.74
N GLU A 9 -5.59 -6.29 -18.41
CA GLU A 9 -5.39 -4.98 -17.80
C GLU A 9 -6.55 -4.51 -16.92
N ASP A 10 -7.76 -5.06 -17.11
CA ASP A 10 -8.93 -4.77 -16.26
C ASP A 10 -8.92 -5.59 -14.98
N VAL A 11 -8.27 -6.75 -15.00
CA VAL A 11 -8.22 -7.69 -13.88
C VAL A 11 -6.92 -7.55 -13.10
N TYR A 12 -5.81 -7.29 -13.80
CA TYR A 12 -4.46 -7.24 -13.23
C TYR A 12 -3.80 -5.90 -13.46
N TYR A 13 -2.99 -5.49 -12.49
CA TYR A 13 -2.06 -4.38 -12.61
C TYR A 13 -0.64 -4.93 -12.68
N THR A 14 0.13 -4.46 -13.67
CA THR A 14 1.52 -4.86 -13.82
C THR A 14 2.43 -3.71 -13.41
N LYS A 15 3.24 -3.94 -12.39
CA LYS A 15 4.20 -2.96 -11.89
C LYS A 15 5.60 -3.34 -12.37
N GLU A 16 6.32 -2.35 -12.92
CA GLU A 16 7.69 -2.51 -13.42
C GLU A 16 8.71 -2.14 -12.35
N ASN A 17 9.93 -2.60 -12.53
CA ASN A 17 11.07 -2.26 -11.67
C ASN A 17 10.86 -2.61 -10.19
N VAL A 18 10.18 -3.70 -9.92
CA VAL A 18 9.93 -4.17 -8.57
C VAL A 18 11.12 -5.01 -8.09
N SER A 19 11.79 -4.55 -7.02
CA SER A 19 12.91 -5.29 -6.45
C SER A 19 12.45 -6.59 -5.80
N LEU A 20 13.38 -7.53 -5.66
CA LEU A 20 13.10 -8.77 -4.94
C LEU A 20 12.67 -8.50 -3.49
N THR A 21 13.26 -7.50 -2.85
CA THR A 21 12.92 -7.11 -1.48
C THR A 21 11.47 -6.63 -1.40
N GLU A 22 11.04 -5.74 -2.31
CA GLU A 22 9.65 -5.28 -2.36
C GLU A 22 8.70 -6.47 -2.55
N TYR A 23 8.99 -7.35 -3.48
CA TYR A 23 8.17 -8.54 -3.73
C TYR A 23 8.05 -9.42 -2.48
N LYS A 24 9.17 -9.66 -1.80
CA LYS A 24 9.20 -10.50 -0.60
C LYS A 24 8.38 -9.89 0.54
N ILE A 25 8.46 -8.57 0.73
CA ILE A 25 7.69 -7.87 1.75
C ILE A 25 6.20 -7.93 1.42
N HIS A 26 5.82 -7.64 0.17
CA HIS A 26 4.43 -7.73 -0.28
C HIS A 26 3.86 -9.14 -0.01
N LYS A 27 4.59 -10.17 -0.40
CA LYS A 27 4.20 -11.56 -0.20
C LYS A 27 4.09 -11.92 1.28
N TYR A 28 5.05 -11.49 2.08
CA TYR A 28 5.05 -11.71 3.53
C TYR A 28 3.79 -11.12 4.18
N VAL A 29 3.50 -9.85 3.89
CA VAL A 29 2.33 -9.17 4.44
C VAL A 29 1.04 -9.82 3.94
N TYR A 30 0.97 -10.16 2.67
CA TYR A 30 -0.21 -10.83 2.11
C TYR A 30 -0.51 -12.15 2.83
N ASN A 31 0.52 -12.94 3.08
CA ASN A 31 0.37 -14.25 3.72
C ASN A 31 -0.03 -14.16 5.19
N LEU A 32 0.20 -13.02 5.84
CA LEU A 32 -0.26 -12.79 7.22
C LEU A 32 -1.76 -12.48 7.32
N HIS A 33 -2.39 -12.06 6.23
CA HIS A 33 -3.82 -11.68 6.19
C HIS A 33 -4.21 -10.63 7.25
N ILE A 34 -3.34 -9.64 7.44
CA ILE A 34 -3.50 -8.61 8.49
C ILE A 34 -4.03 -7.28 7.97
N VAL A 35 -3.80 -6.97 6.70
CA VAL A 35 -4.30 -5.75 6.03
C VAL A 35 -4.71 -6.11 4.60
N ASN A 36 -5.54 -5.26 3.99
CA ASN A 36 -5.97 -5.46 2.61
C ASN A 36 -4.86 -5.01 1.66
N ILE A 37 -4.30 -5.95 0.92
CA ILE A 37 -3.31 -5.68 -0.13
C ILE A 37 -3.59 -6.55 -1.34
N PRO A 38 -3.18 -6.12 -2.55
CA PRO A 38 -3.45 -6.89 -3.75
C PRO A 38 -2.82 -8.27 -3.73
N LYS A 39 -3.60 -9.28 -4.16
CA LYS A 39 -3.08 -10.62 -4.35
C LYS A 39 -2.06 -10.62 -5.49
N ILE A 40 -0.92 -11.25 -5.26
CA ILE A 40 0.11 -11.40 -6.29
C ILE A 40 -0.31 -12.51 -7.26
N LYS A 41 -0.34 -12.19 -8.55
CA LYS A 41 -0.55 -13.15 -9.63
C LYS A 41 0.76 -13.83 -10.02
N SER A 42 1.81 -13.04 -10.23
CA SER A 42 3.13 -13.54 -10.63
C SER A 42 4.20 -12.48 -10.39
N TYR A 43 5.43 -12.93 -10.23
CA TYR A 43 6.59 -12.06 -10.17
C TYR A 43 7.73 -12.68 -10.98
N ASN A 44 8.32 -11.89 -11.87
CA ASN A 44 9.49 -12.28 -12.64
C ASN A 44 10.71 -11.53 -12.12
N LYS A 45 11.60 -12.23 -11.40
CA LYS A 45 12.78 -11.61 -10.79
C LYS A 45 13.83 -11.14 -11.82
N GLU A 46 13.81 -11.67 -13.04
CA GLU A 46 14.73 -11.26 -14.09
C GLU A 46 14.29 -9.96 -14.74
N THR A 47 13.01 -9.84 -15.07
CA THR A 47 12.44 -8.61 -15.65
C THR A 47 12.00 -7.61 -14.60
N LYS A 48 11.91 -8.02 -13.32
CA LYS A 48 11.41 -7.23 -12.19
C LYS A 48 9.96 -6.78 -12.37
N GLN A 49 9.17 -7.58 -13.05
CA GLN A 49 7.73 -7.33 -13.22
C GLN A 49 6.92 -8.03 -12.15
N LEU A 50 6.07 -7.28 -11.46
CA LEU A 50 5.10 -7.79 -10.50
C LEU A 50 3.71 -7.62 -11.08
N LYS A 51 2.97 -8.71 -11.21
CA LYS A 51 1.58 -8.70 -11.64
C LYS A 51 0.70 -9.00 -10.43
N MET A 52 -0.27 -8.13 -10.16
CA MET A 52 -1.16 -8.26 -9.02
C MET A 52 -2.60 -8.01 -9.41
N VAL A 53 -3.53 -8.51 -8.60
CA VAL A 53 -4.96 -8.29 -8.83
C VAL A 53 -5.26 -6.80 -8.63
N ARG A 54 -5.98 -6.20 -9.60
CA ARG A 54 -6.37 -4.79 -9.53
C ARG A 54 -7.46 -4.62 -8.48
N VAL A 55 -7.22 -3.73 -7.50
CA VAL A 55 -8.16 -3.48 -6.39
C VAL A 55 -8.91 -2.16 -6.52
N GLY A 56 -8.59 -1.36 -7.51
CA GLY A 56 -9.22 -0.08 -7.81
C GLY A 56 -8.42 0.67 -8.84
N THR A 57 -8.91 1.85 -9.25
CA THR A 57 -8.29 2.65 -10.31
C THR A 57 -7.76 3.99 -9.84
N MET A 58 -8.19 4.45 -8.65
CA MET A 58 -7.79 5.75 -8.13
C MET A 58 -7.25 5.62 -6.71
N SER A 59 -6.08 6.19 -6.49
CA SER A 59 -5.53 6.34 -5.14
C SER A 59 -6.31 7.41 -4.37
N ILE A 60 -6.09 7.49 -3.06
CA ILE A 60 -6.66 8.54 -2.22
C ILE A 60 -6.27 9.93 -2.76
N SER A 61 -4.99 10.12 -3.13
CA SER A 61 -4.55 11.41 -3.68
C SER A 61 -5.18 11.72 -5.03
N ASP A 62 -5.43 10.71 -5.87
CA ASP A 62 -6.12 10.92 -7.14
C ASP A 62 -7.58 11.35 -6.94
N TYR A 63 -8.23 10.81 -5.92
CA TYR A 63 -9.66 11.09 -5.65
C TYR A 63 -9.86 12.39 -4.88
N TYR A 64 -9.10 12.61 -3.79
CA TYR A 64 -9.27 13.75 -2.89
C TYR A 64 -8.34 14.92 -3.17
N GLY A 65 -7.33 14.73 -4.03
CA GLY A 65 -6.24 15.68 -4.24
C GLY A 65 -5.03 15.37 -3.38
N GLU A 66 -3.91 16.01 -3.69
CA GLU A 66 -2.61 15.72 -3.07
C GLU A 66 -2.47 16.18 -1.62
N SER A 67 -3.25 17.18 -1.21
CA SER A 67 -3.12 17.75 0.12
C SER A 67 -3.74 16.86 1.19
N ALA A 68 -2.99 16.61 2.26
CA ALA A 68 -3.49 15.89 3.42
C ALA A 68 -4.66 16.62 4.11
N GLU A 69 -4.77 17.93 3.90
CA GLU A 69 -5.87 18.74 4.45
C GLU A 69 -7.23 18.34 3.89
N ASN A 70 -7.26 17.71 2.70
CA ASN A 70 -8.48 17.25 2.07
C ASN A 70 -8.99 15.92 2.65
N ILE A 71 -8.22 15.29 3.54
CA ILE A 71 -8.53 13.97 4.10
C ILE A 71 -9.12 14.14 5.49
N ASP A 72 -10.26 13.49 5.75
CA ASP A 72 -10.90 13.57 7.06
C ASP A 72 -10.18 12.70 8.10
N ASP A 73 -10.49 12.96 9.37
CA ASP A 73 -9.86 12.26 10.48
C ASP A 73 -10.21 10.77 10.52
N GLU A 74 -11.41 10.42 10.06
CA GLU A 74 -11.85 9.03 10.01
C GLU A 74 -10.98 8.21 9.04
N LEU A 75 -10.70 8.76 7.86
CA LEU A 75 -9.84 8.10 6.88
C LEU A 75 -8.41 7.98 7.39
N PHE A 76 -7.87 9.04 7.99
CA PHE A 76 -6.55 8.96 8.62
C PHE A 76 -6.49 7.92 9.73
N THR A 77 -7.55 7.76 10.51
CA THR A 77 -7.62 6.72 11.54
C THR A 77 -7.54 5.32 10.93
N LYS A 78 -8.23 5.10 9.82
CA LYS A 78 -8.14 3.81 9.08
C LYS A 78 -6.73 3.54 8.56
N ILE A 79 -6.10 4.55 8.00
CA ILE A 79 -4.70 4.44 7.53
C ILE A 79 -3.78 4.14 8.72
N ARG A 80 -3.93 4.87 9.81
CA ARG A 80 -3.13 4.66 11.02
C ARG A 80 -3.25 3.25 11.56
N ASN A 81 -4.45 2.70 11.59
CA ASN A 81 -4.66 1.33 12.05
C ASN A 81 -3.91 0.32 11.17
N MET A 82 -3.87 0.53 9.85
CA MET A 82 -3.10 -0.32 8.95
C MET A 82 -1.59 -0.21 9.22
N ILE A 83 -1.09 1.01 9.37
CA ILE A 83 0.33 1.26 9.64
C ILE A 83 0.74 0.65 10.98
N GLN A 84 -0.10 0.79 12.01
CA GLN A 84 0.14 0.18 13.33
C GLN A 84 0.18 -1.35 13.23
N THR A 85 -0.75 -1.94 12.49
CA THR A 85 -0.79 -3.40 12.29
C THR A 85 0.49 -3.89 11.61
N LEU A 86 0.95 -3.19 10.58
CA LEU A 86 2.22 -3.51 9.91
C LEU A 86 3.39 -3.39 10.87
N TYR A 87 3.45 -2.30 11.65
CA TYR A 87 4.51 -2.06 12.62
C TYR A 87 4.57 -3.18 13.66
N ASP A 88 3.41 -3.63 14.14
CA ASP A 88 3.30 -4.73 15.10
C ASP A 88 3.78 -6.08 14.54
N HIS A 89 3.86 -6.20 13.21
CA HIS A 89 4.34 -7.39 12.51
C HIS A 89 5.71 -7.17 11.84
N ASP A 90 6.50 -6.27 12.41
CA ASP A 90 7.88 -6.00 11.99
C ASP A 90 8.02 -5.38 10.58
N ILE A 91 6.99 -4.70 10.10
CA ILE A 91 7.07 -3.94 8.85
C ILE A 91 6.98 -2.44 9.17
N LEU A 92 8.05 -1.72 8.85
CA LEU A 92 8.08 -0.27 8.93
C LEU A 92 7.65 0.30 7.57
N TYR A 93 6.48 0.92 7.54
CA TYR A 93 5.91 1.50 6.33
C TYR A 93 6.10 3.02 6.38
N VAL A 94 7.17 3.51 5.73
CA VAL A 94 7.57 4.92 5.80
C VAL A 94 6.88 5.80 4.74
N ASP A 95 6.49 5.22 3.61
CA ASP A 95 5.91 5.95 2.48
C ASP A 95 4.40 6.18 2.68
N ILE A 96 4.07 6.92 3.74
CA ILE A 96 2.69 7.26 4.09
C ILE A 96 2.27 8.46 3.25
N THR A 97 1.80 8.18 2.04
CA THR A 97 1.25 9.19 1.11
C THR A 97 -0.04 8.67 0.52
N GLY A 98 -0.89 9.59 0.08
CA GLY A 98 -2.19 9.21 -0.49
C GLY A 98 -2.13 8.45 -1.80
N TYR A 99 -0.98 8.39 -2.45
CA TYR A 99 -0.78 7.61 -3.67
C TYR A 99 -0.66 6.10 -3.42
N ASN A 100 -0.37 5.69 -2.18
CA ASN A 100 -0.13 4.30 -1.84
C ASN A 100 -1.35 3.58 -1.27
N PHE A 101 -2.48 4.27 -1.19
CA PHE A 101 -3.72 3.73 -0.64
C PHE A 101 -4.87 3.89 -1.63
N ILE A 102 -5.73 2.88 -1.67
CA ILE A 102 -6.97 2.92 -2.46
C ILE A 102 -8.14 2.59 -1.55
N GLU A 103 -9.21 3.41 -1.62
CA GLU A 103 -10.51 3.05 -1.07
C GLU A 103 -11.32 2.36 -2.16
N ASN A 104 -11.80 1.16 -1.89
CA ASN A 104 -12.67 0.43 -2.82
C ASN A 104 -13.64 -0.43 -2.02
N ASP A 105 -14.93 -0.30 -2.33
CA ASP A 105 -15.99 -1.07 -1.69
C ASP A 105 -15.94 -0.97 -0.15
N LYS A 106 -15.77 0.26 0.35
CA LYS A 106 -15.66 0.61 1.77
C LYS A 106 -14.45 0.00 2.47
N LYS A 107 -13.50 -0.55 1.70
CA LYS A 107 -12.25 -1.10 2.22
C LYS A 107 -11.09 -0.20 1.83
N LEU A 108 -10.10 -0.16 2.70
CA LEU A 108 -8.86 0.54 2.45
C LEU A 108 -7.76 -0.48 2.13
N TRP A 109 -7.01 -0.20 1.05
CA TRP A 109 -5.97 -1.09 0.52
C TRP A 109 -4.63 -0.36 0.48
N ILE A 110 -3.55 -1.08 0.77
CA ILE A 110 -2.18 -0.62 0.52
C ILE A 110 -1.73 -1.27 -0.79
N ILE A 111 -1.20 -0.48 -1.72
CA ILE A 111 -0.86 -0.97 -3.07
C ILE A 111 0.63 -0.91 -3.41
N ASP A 112 1.47 -0.37 -2.56
CA ASP A 112 2.89 -0.17 -2.87
C ASP A 112 3.77 -0.43 -1.65
N PHE A 113 4.77 -1.30 -1.81
CA PHE A 113 5.73 -1.66 -0.76
C PHE A 113 7.17 -1.29 -1.13
N GLU A 114 7.37 -0.42 -2.13
CA GLU A 114 8.72 -0.07 -2.61
C GLU A 114 9.65 0.41 -1.50
N HIS A 115 9.15 1.21 -0.57
CA HIS A 115 9.94 1.80 0.51
C HIS A 115 9.69 1.13 1.87
N ALA A 116 8.90 0.07 1.92
CA ALA A 116 8.66 -0.66 3.15
C ALA A 116 9.92 -1.44 3.56
N ILE A 117 10.11 -1.57 4.87
CA ILE A 117 11.33 -2.16 5.44
C ILE A 117 10.92 -3.28 6.40
N TYR A 118 11.57 -4.43 6.28
CA TYR A 118 11.48 -5.46 7.31
C TYR A 118 12.25 -4.97 8.54
N ASN A 119 11.51 -4.73 9.63
CA ASN A 119 11.98 -3.95 10.78
C ASN A 119 12.29 -4.84 11.99
N HIS A 120 13.20 -5.80 11.80
CA HIS A 120 13.66 -6.66 12.88
C HIS A 120 15.19 -6.78 12.83
N PRO A 121 15.94 -6.39 13.91
CA PRO A 121 15.44 -5.75 15.14
C PRO A 121 14.83 -4.38 14.84
N ARG A 122 13.86 -3.98 15.67
CA ARG A 122 13.07 -2.77 15.42
C ARG A 122 13.92 -1.50 15.44
N LYS A 123 13.69 -0.69 14.40
CA LYS A 123 14.25 0.66 14.29
C LYS A 123 13.08 1.65 14.37
N THR A 124 13.39 2.86 14.78
CA THR A 124 12.39 3.93 14.86
C THR A 124 12.49 4.84 13.63
N ASP A 125 11.36 5.43 13.27
CA ASP A 125 11.26 6.46 12.24
C ASP A 125 10.43 7.59 12.82
N GLU A 126 10.94 8.80 12.80
CA GLU A 126 10.30 9.95 13.46
C GLU A 126 8.92 10.22 12.90
N PHE A 127 8.76 10.20 11.57
CA PHE A 127 7.45 10.47 10.97
C PHE A 127 6.43 9.39 11.35
N VAL A 128 6.82 8.13 11.25
CA VAL A 128 5.93 6.99 11.58
C VAL A 128 5.51 7.05 13.05
N GLU A 129 6.44 7.33 13.97
CA GLU A 129 6.12 7.44 15.39
C GLU A 129 5.07 8.52 15.65
N LYS A 130 5.24 9.71 15.07
CA LYS A 130 4.28 10.82 15.20
C LYS A 130 2.93 10.47 14.56
N PHE A 131 2.98 9.84 13.40
CA PHE A 131 1.76 9.40 12.73
C PHE A 131 0.97 8.41 13.58
N LEU A 132 1.65 7.43 14.18
CA LEU A 132 1.02 6.45 15.06
C LEU A 132 0.48 7.06 16.35
N GLU A 133 1.06 8.18 16.81
CA GLU A 133 0.57 8.95 17.97
C GLU A 133 -0.67 9.79 17.64
N GLY A 134 -1.04 9.93 16.37
CA GLY A 134 -2.24 10.66 15.97
C GLY A 134 -2.01 11.87 15.07
N HIS A 135 -0.79 12.11 14.63
CA HIS A 135 -0.47 13.22 13.73
C HIS A 135 -0.93 12.90 12.31
N ASN A 136 -1.96 13.59 11.83
CA ASN A 136 -2.51 13.41 10.49
C ASN A 136 -1.69 14.20 9.46
N GLY A 137 -1.17 13.51 8.45
CA GLY A 137 -0.38 14.14 7.40
C GLY A 137 0.30 13.10 6.52
N TRP A 138 0.72 13.53 5.34
CA TRP A 138 1.53 12.71 4.46
C TRP A 138 3.01 12.91 4.77
N ASN A 139 3.81 11.87 4.57
CA ASN A 139 5.25 11.94 4.81
C ASN A 139 5.91 12.81 3.74
N PRO A 140 6.46 13.99 4.11
CA PRO A 140 7.03 14.94 3.13
C PRO A 140 8.26 14.41 2.40
N GLU A 141 8.94 13.40 2.95
CA GLU A 141 10.09 12.77 2.30
C GLU A 141 9.71 12.12 0.95
N PHE A 142 8.44 11.70 0.81
CA PHE A 142 7.96 10.96 -0.35
C PHE A 142 6.98 11.77 -1.23
N LEU A 143 6.83 13.04 -0.94
CA LEU A 143 5.97 13.93 -1.77
C LEU A 143 6.75 14.63 -2.87
#